data_056e508f7509c5c8bf0333add74fe3c8
#
_entry.id   056e508f7509c5c8bf0333add74fe3c8
#
_cell.length_a   1.000
_cell.length_b   1.000
_cell.length_c   1.000
_cell.angle_alpha   90.00
_cell.angle_beta   90.00
_cell.angle_gamma   90.00
#
_symmetry.space_group_name_H-M   'P 1'
#
loop_
_entity.id
_entity.type
_entity.pdbx_description
1 polymer ?
#
loop_
_entity_poly.entity_id
_entity_poly.type
_entity_poly.pdbx_seq_one_letter_code
_entity_poly.pdbx_strand_id
1 'polypeptide(L)'
;IKKRRFMNLNKKLSDILDPNKIEVVKNPIEKAHGLPNECYLNNDYLEFEKEKIFKNNWTMIGVASSVPNPGDAKPFNLLGIPILIVRNKENEVKVFHNVCSHRGFKLVDQECKLKNLIRCPYHSWSYDFNGKLTVTPHIGGLGKHEVEGFDKNKSNLKEIKSNIWMDLIFININSNAKPFEDFIKPLEDRWSKFISKKDQKLIRHSTDNGYFNMTVNSNWKFAIENYCESYHLPWIHPELNKVSNISDHYHIEDENFNFSGQGSNK
;
A
#
# COMPACT_ATOMS: atom_id res chain seq x y z
N ILE A 1 24.05 -14.34 0.32
CA ILE A 1 22.80 -14.59 1.08
C ILE A 1 22.89 -13.76 2.35
N LYS A 2 22.28 -12.53 2.33
CA LYS A 2 22.18 -11.71 3.54
C LYS A 2 21.27 -12.43 4.53
N LYS A 3 21.82 -12.84 5.70
CA LYS A 3 21.04 -13.39 6.82
C LYS A 3 19.92 -12.40 7.15
N ARG A 4 18.66 -12.74 6.86
CA ARG A 4 17.52 -12.05 7.46
C ARG A 4 17.65 -12.21 8.97
N ARG A 5 17.97 -11.14 9.67
CA ARG A 5 17.85 -11.07 11.13
C ARG A 5 16.35 -11.16 11.41
N PHE A 6 15.89 -12.28 11.91
CA PHE A 6 14.53 -12.37 12.44
C PHE A 6 14.44 -11.40 13.61
N MET A 7 13.50 -10.47 13.49
CA MET A 7 13.16 -9.55 14.57
C MET A 7 12.78 -10.36 15.82
N ASN A 8 13.31 -9.98 16.95
CA ASN A 8 12.80 -10.47 18.22
C ASN A 8 11.46 -9.79 18.48
N LEU A 9 10.35 -10.44 18.11
CA LEU A 9 8.97 -9.94 18.23
C LEU A 9 8.57 -9.53 19.67
N ASN A 10 9.45 -9.79 20.64
CA ASN A 10 9.24 -9.44 22.05
C ASN A 10 9.85 -8.09 22.46
N LYS A 11 10.55 -7.38 21.55
CA LYS A 11 11.02 -6.02 21.87
C LYS A 11 9.84 -5.07 22.02
N LYS A 12 9.77 -4.38 23.13
CA LYS A 12 8.83 -3.29 23.36
C LYS A 12 9.33 -2.02 22.67
N LEU A 13 8.44 -1.10 22.35
CA LEU A 13 8.81 0.21 21.78
C LEU A 13 9.78 0.97 22.70
N SER A 14 9.59 0.86 24.02
CA SER A 14 10.50 1.42 25.04
C SER A 14 11.95 0.91 24.97
N ASP A 15 12.18 -0.26 24.35
CA ASP A 15 13.53 -0.79 24.18
C ASP A 15 14.25 -0.18 22.96
N ILE A 16 13.51 0.56 22.13
CA ILE A 16 13.98 1.16 20.88
C ILE A 16 14.03 2.68 21.01
N LEU A 17 13.02 3.27 21.67
CA LEU A 17 12.84 4.69 21.84
C LEU A 17 12.76 5.07 23.31
N ASP A 18 13.43 6.16 23.67
CA ASP A 18 13.21 6.81 24.96
C ASP A 18 11.83 7.50 24.96
N PRO A 19 10.92 7.11 25.87
CA PRO A 19 9.60 7.74 25.97
C PRO A 19 9.67 9.26 26.18
N ASN A 20 10.67 9.77 26.90
CA ASN A 20 10.81 11.19 27.17
C ASN A 20 11.09 11.99 25.89
N LYS A 21 11.82 11.40 24.92
CA LYS A 21 12.05 12.02 23.60
C LYS A 21 10.77 12.11 22.76
N ILE A 22 9.81 11.20 22.97
CA ILE A 22 8.52 11.24 22.29
C ILE A 22 7.59 12.27 22.90
N GLU A 23 7.62 12.45 24.22
CA GLU A 23 6.75 13.44 24.86
C GLU A 23 7.03 14.87 24.38
N VAL A 24 8.27 15.22 24.11
CA VAL A 24 8.62 16.57 23.62
C VAL A 24 8.13 16.83 22.18
N VAL A 25 7.89 15.76 21.38
CA VAL A 25 7.29 15.90 20.04
C VAL A 25 5.82 16.33 20.12
N LYS A 26 5.13 16.00 21.20
CA LYS A 26 3.70 16.32 21.41
C LYS A 26 3.47 17.73 21.98
N ASN A 27 4.53 18.46 22.26
CA ASN A 27 4.41 19.83 22.76
C ASN A 27 3.74 20.73 21.70
N PRO A 28 3.17 21.89 22.13
CA PRO A 28 2.80 22.95 21.20
C PRO A 28 3.94 23.30 20.26
N ILE A 29 3.64 23.69 19.02
CA ILE A 29 4.60 23.83 17.92
C ILE A 29 5.82 24.72 18.28
N GLU A 30 5.62 25.73 19.12
CA GLU A 30 6.68 26.64 19.58
C GLU A 30 7.72 25.95 20.50
N LYS A 31 7.40 24.78 21.02
CA LYS A 31 8.23 23.98 21.94
C LYS A 31 8.43 22.55 21.47
N ALA A 32 7.78 22.14 20.39
CA ALA A 32 7.90 20.81 19.86
C ALA A 32 9.29 20.55 19.26
N HIS A 33 9.72 19.32 19.33
CA HIS A 33 10.92 18.83 18.65
C HIS A 33 10.50 17.88 17.53
N GLY A 34 11.36 17.73 16.53
CA GLY A 34 11.19 16.67 15.52
C GLY A 34 11.27 15.27 16.13
N LEU A 35 10.85 14.27 15.39
CA LEU A 35 10.95 12.87 15.82
C LEU A 35 12.42 12.52 16.15
N PRO A 36 12.66 11.68 17.17
CA PRO A 36 14.01 11.18 17.48
C PRO A 36 14.65 10.48 16.30
N ASN A 37 15.98 10.59 16.17
CA ASN A 37 16.76 9.97 15.09
C ASN A 37 16.50 8.46 14.95
N GLU A 38 16.23 7.79 16.05
CA GLU A 38 15.89 6.36 16.08
C GLU A 38 14.66 6.03 15.23
N CYS A 39 13.70 6.95 15.12
CA CYS A 39 12.52 6.79 14.25
C CYS A 39 12.87 6.74 12.76
N TYR A 40 14.00 7.28 12.36
CA TYR A 40 14.44 7.31 10.95
C TYR A 40 15.52 6.28 10.64
N LEU A 41 16.41 6.00 11.59
CA LEU A 41 17.65 5.26 11.35
C LEU A 41 17.63 3.84 11.93
N ASN A 42 16.74 3.55 12.89
CA ASN A 42 16.73 2.25 13.57
C ASN A 42 15.90 1.23 12.78
N ASN A 43 16.53 0.12 12.38
CA ASN A 43 15.87 -0.94 11.63
C ASN A 43 14.79 -1.68 12.45
N ASP A 44 14.95 -1.84 13.76
CA ASP A 44 13.95 -2.48 14.60
C ASP A 44 12.71 -1.59 14.72
N TYR A 45 12.90 -0.26 14.70
CA TYR A 45 11.79 0.70 14.64
C TYR A 45 11.04 0.61 13.29
N LEU A 46 11.75 0.51 12.17
CA LEU A 46 11.11 0.30 10.86
C LEU A 46 10.31 -1.00 10.82
N GLU A 47 10.84 -2.09 11.39
CA GLU A 47 10.07 -3.34 11.47
C GLU A 47 8.82 -3.18 12.36
N PHE A 48 8.92 -2.41 13.45
CA PHE A 48 7.77 -2.07 14.27
C PHE A 48 6.72 -1.26 13.48
N GLU A 49 7.13 -0.27 12.69
CA GLU A 49 6.23 0.49 11.80
C GLU A 49 5.54 -0.41 10.77
N LYS A 50 6.27 -1.36 10.17
CA LYS A 50 5.68 -2.33 9.23
C LYS A 50 4.55 -3.11 9.88
N GLU A 51 4.76 -3.60 11.09
CA GLU A 51 3.74 -4.40 11.81
C GLU A 51 2.58 -3.54 12.32
N LYS A 52 2.84 -2.37 12.88
CA LYS A 52 1.84 -1.57 13.57
C LYS A 52 1.13 -0.57 12.66
N ILE A 53 1.80 -0.03 11.65
CA ILE A 53 1.24 0.96 10.76
C ILE A 53 0.79 0.29 9.45
N PHE A 54 1.71 -0.20 8.65
CA PHE A 54 1.40 -0.62 7.28
C PHE A 54 0.55 -1.89 7.18
N LYS A 55 0.70 -2.85 8.09
CA LYS A 55 -0.11 -4.07 8.06
C LYS A 55 -1.47 -3.94 8.72
N ASN A 56 -1.59 -3.06 9.72
CA ASN A 56 -2.79 -2.92 10.54
C ASN A 56 -3.73 -1.81 10.08
N ASN A 57 -3.28 -0.92 9.19
CA ASN A 57 -4.11 0.14 8.65
C ASN A 57 -4.33 -0.03 7.15
N TRP A 58 -5.16 0.83 6.58
CA TRP A 58 -5.31 0.96 5.14
C TRP A 58 -4.10 1.66 4.55
N THR A 59 -3.45 0.99 3.61
CA THR A 59 -2.27 1.51 2.91
C THR A 59 -2.55 1.59 1.43
N MET A 60 -2.35 2.76 0.82
CA MET A 60 -2.47 2.96 -0.62
C MET A 60 -1.28 2.31 -1.32
N ILE A 61 -1.54 1.54 -2.39
CA ILE A 61 -0.53 0.77 -3.13
C ILE A 61 -0.47 1.06 -4.62
N GLY A 62 -1.35 1.86 -5.15
CA GLY A 62 -1.39 2.18 -6.58
C GLY A 62 -2.75 2.63 -7.05
N VAL A 63 -2.95 2.63 -8.35
CA VAL A 63 -4.19 3.06 -9.00
C VAL A 63 -4.86 1.92 -9.75
N ALA A 64 -6.20 1.86 -9.73
CA ALA A 64 -6.96 0.79 -10.37
C ALA A 64 -6.88 0.86 -11.90
N SER A 65 -6.66 2.04 -12.47
CA SER A 65 -6.40 2.25 -13.89
C SER A 65 -5.07 1.64 -14.36
N SER A 66 -4.17 1.25 -13.46
CA SER A 66 -2.96 0.49 -13.84
C SER A 66 -3.23 -0.97 -14.26
N VAL A 67 -4.42 -1.48 -14.02
CA VAL A 67 -4.91 -2.78 -14.49
C VAL A 67 -6.28 -2.59 -15.16
N PRO A 68 -6.37 -1.91 -16.31
CA PRO A 68 -7.62 -1.42 -16.87
C PRO A 68 -8.56 -2.52 -17.37
N ASN A 69 -8.04 -3.66 -17.80
CA ASN A 69 -8.84 -4.69 -18.48
C ASN A 69 -8.81 -6.04 -17.76
N PRO A 70 -9.87 -6.86 -17.83
CA PRO A 70 -9.87 -8.20 -17.28
C PRO A 70 -8.65 -9.02 -17.71
N GLY A 71 -7.97 -9.60 -16.73
CA GLY A 71 -6.71 -10.35 -16.91
C GLY A 71 -5.44 -9.50 -16.79
N ASP A 72 -5.53 -8.18 -16.72
CA ASP A 72 -4.34 -7.38 -16.37
C ASP A 72 -3.90 -7.72 -14.96
N ALA A 73 -2.60 -7.93 -14.80
CA ALA A 73 -1.99 -8.33 -13.55
C ALA A 73 -0.72 -7.54 -13.28
N LYS A 74 -0.63 -6.96 -12.09
CA LYS A 74 0.49 -6.12 -11.67
C LYS A 74 1.02 -6.58 -10.32
N PRO A 75 2.29 -7.03 -10.25
CA PRO A 75 2.94 -7.31 -8.99
C PRO A 75 3.33 -6.01 -8.29
N PHE A 76 3.23 -6.02 -6.97
CA PHE A 76 3.67 -4.93 -6.11
C PHE A 76 4.43 -5.49 -4.90
N ASN A 77 5.38 -4.74 -4.36
CA ASN A 77 6.11 -5.14 -3.16
C ASN A 77 5.90 -4.08 -2.07
N LEU A 78 5.13 -4.41 -1.05
CA LEU A 78 4.97 -3.55 0.11
C LEU A 78 5.90 -4.02 1.23
N LEU A 79 7.04 -3.33 1.39
CA LEU A 79 7.98 -3.55 2.49
C LEU A 79 8.45 -5.03 2.62
N GLY A 80 8.64 -5.69 1.47
CA GLY A 80 9.04 -7.10 1.40
C GLY A 80 7.88 -8.09 1.33
N ILE A 81 6.63 -7.64 1.36
CA ILE A 81 5.43 -8.46 1.17
C ILE A 81 5.07 -8.47 -0.32
N PRO A 82 5.14 -9.62 -1.00
CA PRO A 82 4.77 -9.71 -2.39
C PRO A 82 3.24 -9.68 -2.54
N ILE A 83 2.74 -8.72 -3.32
CA ILE A 83 1.32 -8.48 -3.58
C ILE A 83 1.08 -8.65 -5.08
N LEU A 84 -0.10 -9.11 -5.45
CA LEU A 84 -0.59 -9.23 -6.83
C LEU A 84 -1.92 -8.50 -6.96
N ILE A 85 -1.98 -7.52 -7.83
CA ILE A 85 -3.18 -6.80 -8.22
C ILE A 85 -3.65 -7.40 -9.55
N VAL A 86 -4.93 -7.79 -9.65
CA VAL A 86 -5.52 -8.40 -10.85
C VAL A 86 -6.88 -7.78 -11.14
N ARG A 87 -7.18 -7.52 -12.41
CA ARG A 87 -8.54 -7.23 -12.85
C ARG A 87 -9.25 -8.55 -13.16
N ASN A 88 -10.34 -8.85 -12.47
CA ASN A 88 -11.12 -10.07 -12.72
C ASN A 88 -12.04 -9.93 -13.94
N LYS A 89 -12.79 -10.97 -14.27
CA LYS A 89 -13.70 -11.00 -15.43
C LYS A 89 -14.94 -10.13 -15.22
N GLU A 90 -15.29 -9.86 -13.99
CA GLU A 90 -16.39 -9.00 -13.55
C GLU A 90 -15.95 -7.52 -13.51
N ASN A 91 -14.75 -7.22 -14.01
CA ASN A 91 -14.14 -5.88 -14.05
C ASN A 91 -13.84 -5.30 -12.66
N GLU A 92 -13.70 -6.15 -11.64
CA GLU A 92 -13.30 -5.76 -10.29
C GLU A 92 -11.78 -5.88 -10.12
N VAL A 93 -11.19 -5.04 -9.29
CA VAL A 93 -9.80 -5.21 -8.83
C VAL A 93 -9.78 -6.17 -7.67
N LYS A 94 -9.01 -7.23 -7.79
CA LYS A 94 -8.72 -8.20 -6.72
C LYS A 94 -7.26 -8.07 -6.31
N VAL A 95 -7.00 -8.21 -5.02
CA VAL A 95 -5.64 -8.13 -4.48
C VAL A 95 -5.34 -9.38 -3.67
N PHE A 96 -4.21 -10.01 -3.98
CA PHE A 96 -3.78 -11.25 -3.34
C PHE A 96 -2.35 -11.13 -2.82
N HIS A 97 -1.98 -12.00 -1.88
CA HIS A 97 -0.57 -12.30 -1.71
C HIS A 97 -0.05 -12.96 -3.00
N ASN A 98 1.03 -12.42 -3.58
CA ASN A 98 1.63 -12.93 -4.82
C ASN A 98 2.45 -14.21 -4.56
N VAL A 99 1.79 -15.20 -3.97
CA VAL A 99 2.41 -16.42 -3.46
C VAL A 99 1.50 -17.61 -3.74
N CYS A 100 2.04 -18.63 -4.41
CA CYS A 100 1.34 -19.88 -4.65
C CYS A 100 1.08 -20.63 -3.34
N SER A 101 -0.17 -21.06 -3.11
CA SER A 101 -0.56 -21.81 -1.91
C SER A 101 0.04 -23.21 -1.81
N HIS A 102 0.66 -23.72 -2.88
CA HIS A 102 1.33 -25.02 -2.87
C HIS A 102 2.67 -24.97 -2.07
N ARG A 103 3.67 -24.23 -2.56
CA ARG A 103 5.01 -24.14 -1.98
C ARG A 103 5.58 -22.73 -1.93
N GLY A 104 4.73 -21.72 -1.88
CA GLY A 104 5.16 -20.35 -1.67
C GLY A 104 5.91 -19.71 -2.83
N PHE A 105 5.83 -20.26 -4.05
CA PHE A 105 6.47 -19.67 -5.21
C PHE A 105 5.75 -18.40 -5.65
N LYS A 106 6.50 -17.37 -6.05
CA LYS A 106 5.94 -16.13 -6.56
C LYS A 106 5.22 -16.37 -7.88
N LEU A 107 3.99 -15.87 -8.03
CA LEU A 107 3.13 -16.17 -9.17
C LEU A 107 3.41 -15.30 -10.38
N VAL A 108 3.57 -14.00 -10.17
CA VAL A 108 3.78 -13.00 -11.22
C VAL A 108 4.96 -12.12 -10.83
N ASP A 109 5.96 -12.03 -11.73
CA ASP A 109 7.17 -11.24 -11.48
C ASP A 109 7.10 -9.84 -12.08
N GLN A 110 6.40 -9.68 -13.20
CA GLN A 110 6.28 -8.43 -13.93
C GLN A 110 4.83 -8.19 -14.34
N GLU A 111 4.48 -6.95 -14.61
CA GLU A 111 3.19 -6.58 -15.17
C GLU A 111 2.93 -7.35 -16.47
N CYS A 112 1.76 -7.95 -16.59
CA CYS A 112 1.42 -8.79 -17.71
C CYS A 112 -0.10 -8.91 -17.94
N LYS A 113 -0.46 -9.39 -19.13
CA LYS A 113 -1.82 -9.79 -19.49
C LYS A 113 -1.97 -11.30 -19.31
N LEU A 114 -2.74 -11.73 -18.33
CA LEU A 114 -3.11 -13.12 -18.13
C LEU A 114 -4.23 -13.51 -19.11
N LYS A 115 -4.13 -14.69 -19.73
CA LYS A 115 -5.16 -15.12 -20.70
C LYS A 115 -6.46 -15.56 -19.99
N ASN A 116 -6.37 -16.52 -19.08
CA ASN A 116 -7.54 -17.10 -18.41
C ASN A 116 -7.33 -17.40 -16.92
N LEU A 117 -6.09 -17.70 -16.51
CA LEU A 117 -5.74 -18.17 -15.18
C LEU A 117 -4.42 -17.55 -14.71
N ILE A 118 -4.27 -17.43 -13.41
CA ILE A 118 -3.00 -17.13 -12.74
C ILE A 118 -2.29 -18.47 -12.57
N ARG A 119 -1.27 -18.73 -13.37
CA ARG A 119 -0.52 -20.00 -13.36
C ARG A 119 0.78 -19.87 -12.60
N CYS A 120 0.97 -20.75 -11.62
CA CYS A 120 2.25 -20.87 -10.93
C CYS A 120 3.34 -21.43 -11.88
N PRO A 121 4.48 -20.75 -12.06
CA PRO A 121 5.53 -21.23 -12.95
C PRO A 121 6.24 -22.47 -12.42
N TYR A 122 6.10 -22.82 -11.15
CA TYR A 122 6.80 -23.96 -10.55
C TYR A 122 6.14 -25.29 -10.88
N HIS A 123 4.85 -25.49 -10.49
CA HIS A 123 4.14 -26.77 -10.70
C HIS A 123 2.82 -26.58 -11.46
N SER A 124 2.62 -25.44 -12.12
CA SER A 124 1.43 -25.12 -12.89
C SER A 124 0.10 -25.17 -12.13
N TRP A 125 0.13 -25.09 -10.79
CA TRP A 125 -1.11 -24.82 -10.05
C TRP A 125 -1.71 -23.54 -10.57
N SER A 126 -2.99 -23.57 -10.91
CA SER A 126 -3.63 -22.46 -11.60
C SER A 126 -4.89 -22.01 -10.87
N TYR A 127 -5.03 -20.70 -10.78
CA TYR A 127 -6.12 -20.03 -10.09
C TYR A 127 -6.91 -19.18 -11.08
N ASP A 128 -8.21 -19.05 -10.89
CA ASP A 128 -8.96 -18.03 -11.62
C ASP A 128 -8.60 -16.62 -11.12
N PHE A 129 -9.18 -15.59 -11.73
CA PHE A 129 -8.88 -14.19 -11.36
C PHE A 129 -9.55 -13.77 -10.04
N ASN A 130 -10.39 -14.61 -9.46
CA ASN A 130 -10.95 -14.48 -8.12
C ASN A 130 -10.13 -15.24 -7.07
N GLY A 131 -8.99 -15.82 -7.48
CA GLY A 131 -8.06 -16.52 -6.60
C GLY A 131 -8.43 -17.96 -6.28
N LYS A 132 -9.50 -18.49 -6.87
CA LYS A 132 -9.94 -19.87 -6.65
C LYS A 132 -9.01 -20.86 -7.36
N LEU A 133 -8.51 -21.87 -6.64
CA LEU A 133 -7.69 -22.93 -7.21
C LEU A 133 -8.54 -23.81 -8.13
N THR A 134 -8.20 -23.85 -9.42
CA THR A 134 -8.94 -24.58 -10.45
C THR A 134 -8.21 -25.81 -10.96
N VAL A 135 -6.89 -25.72 -11.17
CA VAL A 135 -6.09 -26.78 -11.78
C VAL A 135 -4.90 -27.15 -10.90
N THR A 136 -4.73 -28.45 -10.67
CA THR A 136 -3.67 -29.04 -9.84
C THR A 136 -2.98 -30.18 -10.58
N PRO A 137 -2.09 -29.89 -11.58
CA PRO A 137 -1.50 -30.93 -12.41
C PRO A 137 -0.71 -31.94 -11.57
N HIS A 138 -0.92 -33.22 -11.83
CA HIS A 138 -0.19 -34.35 -11.25
C HIS A 138 -0.20 -34.41 -9.71
N ILE A 139 -1.18 -33.82 -9.04
CA ILE A 139 -1.27 -33.81 -7.57
C ILE A 139 -1.34 -35.24 -6.98
N GLY A 140 -1.94 -36.17 -7.70
CA GLY A 140 -2.04 -37.59 -7.32
C GLY A 140 -0.95 -38.49 -7.93
N GLY A 141 0.08 -37.91 -8.56
CA GLY A 141 1.10 -38.59 -9.32
C GLY A 141 0.98 -38.32 -10.82
N LEU A 142 1.91 -38.88 -11.62
CA LEU A 142 1.98 -38.62 -13.05
C LEU A 142 0.65 -38.95 -13.76
N GLY A 143 0.08 -37.96 -14.44
CA GLY A 143 -1.20 -38.06 -15.14
C GLY A 143 -2.45 -38.02 -14.25
N LYS A 144 -2.30 -38.00 -12.91
CA LYS A 144 -3.42 -37.93 -11.96
C LYS A 144 -3.56 -36.51 -11.42
N HIS A 145 -4.59 -35.78 -11.86
CA HIS A 145 -4.79 -34.36 -11.58
C HIS A 145 -5.73 -34.11 -10.38
N GLU A 146 -6.18 -35.17 -9.74
CA GLU A 146 -7.06 -35.14 -8.56
C GLU A 146 -6.59 -36.16 -7.52
N VAL A 147 -6.92 -35.93 -6.26
CA VAL A 147 -6.66 -36.80 -5.12
C VAL A 147 -7.86 -36.79 -4.22
N GLU A 148 -8.33 -37.97 -3.81
CA GLU A 148 -9.40 -38.09 -2.85
C GLU A 148 -9.04 -37.38 -1.53
N GLY A 149 -10.00 -36.63 -0.99
CA GLY A 149 -9.79 -35.86 0.25
C GLY A 149 -9.06 -34.53 0.09
N PHE A 150 -8.53 -34.20 -1.10
CA PHE A 150 -7.91 -32.89 -1.34
C PHE A 150 -8.97 -31.81 -1.60
N ASP A 151 -9.15 -30.91 -0.64
CA ASP A 151 -10.06 -29.78 -0.77
C ASP A 151 -9.35 -28.57 -1.41
N LYS A 152 -9.61 -28.36 -2.72
CA LYS A 152 -9.08 -27.21 -3.47
C LYS A 152 -9.43 -25.86 -2.84
N ASN A 153 -10.58 -25.73 -2.16
CA ASN A 153 -11.03 -24.46 -1.59
C ASN A 153 -10.12 -24.00 -0.44
N LYS A 154 -9.48 -24.92 0.27
CA LYS A 154 -8.49 -24.60 1.32
C LYS A 154 -7.16 -24.13 0.76
N SER A 155 -6.97 -24.23 -0.56
CA SER A 155 -5.74 -23.89 -1.27
C SER A 155 -5.93 -22.72 -2.26
N ASN A 156 -6.97 -21.93 -2.11
CA ASN A 156 -7.17 -20.69 -2.85
C ASN A 156 -6.05 -19.68 -2.56
N LEU A 157 -5.85 -18.71 -3.43
CA LEU A 157 -4.97 -17.58 -3.12
C LEU A 157 -5.48 -16.85 -1.89
N LYS A 158 -4.54 -16.40 -1.07
CA LYS A 158 -4.88 -15.58 0.09
C LYS A 158 -5.19 -14.17 -0.38
N GLU A 159 -6.47 -13.82 -0.38
CA GLU A 159 -6.93 -12.48 -0.70
C GLU A 159 -6.50 -11.48 0.40
N ILE A 160 -6.16 -10.28 -0.03
CA ILE A 160 -5.88 -9.14 0.85
C ILE A 160 -7.09 -8.20 0.78
N LYS A 161 -7.63 -7.86 1.94
CA LYS A 161 -8.75 -6.92 2.04
C LYS A 161 -8.37 -5.61 1.32
N SER A 162 -9.15 -5.22 0.32
CA SER A 162 -8.87 -4.06 -0.52
C SER A 162 -10.12 -3.22 -0.76
N ASN A 163 -9.91 -1.94 -1.03
CA ASN A 163 -10.96 -1.00 -1.40
C ASN A 163 -10.42 0.04 -2.37
N ILE A 164 -11.31 0.73 -3.10
CA ILE A 164 -10.94 1.76 -4.08
C ILE A 164 -11.68 3.05 -3.75
N TRP A 165 -10.94 4.15 -3.69
CA TRP A 165 -11.48 5.48 -3.61
C TRP A 165 -10.73 6.41 -4.57
N MET A 166 -11.46 7.12 -5.43
CA MET A 166 -10.89 8.00 -6.47
C MET A 166 -9.81 7.32 -7.31
N ASP A 167 -10.06 6.06 -7.74
CA ASP A 167 -9.13 5.20 -8.46
C ASP A 167 -7.91 4.71 -7.66
N LEU A 168 -7.70 5.18 -6.43
CA LEU A 168 -6.62 4.73 -5.55
C LEU A 168 -6.98 3.40 -4.90
N ILE A 169 -6.07 2.43 -4.98
CA ILE A 169 -6.21 1.11 -4.36
C ILE A 169 -5.63 1.15 -2.95
N PHE A 170 -6.48 0.88 -1.96
CA PHE A 170 -6.09 0.72 -0.56
C PHE A 170 -6.18 -0.75 -0.15
N ILE A 171 -5.24 -1.21 0.66
CA ILE A 171 -5.22 -2.56 1.20
C ILE A 171 -5.08 -2.55 2.71
N ASN A 172 -5.64 -3.57 3.37
CA ASN A 172 -5.35 -3.89 4.76
C ASN A 172 -4.88 -5.34 4.88
N ILE A 173 -3.59 -5.53 5.14
CA ILE A 173 -2.94 -6.85 5.10
C ILE A 173 -3.45 -7.77 6.21
N ASN A 174 -3.59 -7.26 7.42
CA ASN A 174 -4.03 -8.06 8.59
C ASN A 174 -5.55 -8.13 8.72
N SER A 175 -6.30 -7.42 7.87
CA SER A 175 -7.78 -7.38 7.84
C SER A 175 -8.43 -6.89 9.15
N ASN A 176 -7.68 -6.22 10.03
CA ASN A 176 -8.11 -5.77 11.35
C ASN A 176 -8.25 -4.23 11.47
N ALA A 177 -8.02 -3.48 10.39
CA ALA A 177 -8.30 -2.06 10.37
C ALA A 177 -9.80 -1.78 10.49
N LYS A 178 -10.15 -0.57 10.96
CA LYS A 178 -11.53 -0.07 10.93
C LYS A 178 -12.14 -0.21 9.53
N PRO A 179 -13.48 -0.22 9.37
CA PRO A 179 -14.12 -0.23 8.06
C PRO A 179 -13.52 0.85 7.13
N PHE A 180 -13.41 0.56 5.84
CA PHE A 180 -12.78 1.48 4.90
C PHE A 180 -13.55 2.81 4.81
N GLU A 181 -14.86 2.74 4.89
CA GLU A 181 -15.77 3.87 4.87
C GLU A 181 -15.48 4.84 6.01
N ASP A 182 -15.19 4.31 7.21
CA ASP A 182 -14.84 5.11 8.40
C ASP A 182 -13.42 5.66 8.31
N PHE A 183 -12.53 4.94 7.63
CA PHE A 183 -11.15 5.38 7.43
C PHE A 183 -11.08 6.54 6.44
N ILE A 184 -11.78 6.44 5.30
CA ILE A 184 -11.67 7.41 4.21
C ILE A 184 -12.58 8.62 4.40
N LYS A 185 -13.61 8.52 5.25
CA LYS A 185 -14.63 9.54 5.43
C LYS A 185 -14.09 10.94 5.68
N PRO A 186 -13.14 11.19 6.58
CA PRO A 186 -12.61 12.55 6.81
C PRO A 186 -12.02 13.16 5.56
N LEU A 187 -11.31 12.37 4.77
CA LEU A 187 -10.71 12.81 3.52
C LEU A 187 -11.77 12.98 2.41
N GLU A 188 -12.73 12.06 2.32
CA GLU A 188 -13.86 12.16 1.40
C GLU A 188 -14.71 13.42 1.68
N ASP A 189 -14.99 13.72 2.94
CA ASP A 189 -15.76 14.92 3.32
C ASP A 189 -15.00 16.21 2.96
N ARG A 190 -13.67 16.22 3.14
CA ARG A 190 -12.85 17.34 2.68
C ARG A 190 -12.89 17.51 1.17
N TRP A 191 -12.70 16.45 0.40
CA TRP A 191 -12.73 16.49 -1.05
C TRP A 191 -14.12 16.84 -1.61
N SER A 192 -15.18 16.53 -0.87
CA SER A 192 -16.55 16.86 -1.26
C SER A 192 -16.82 18.37 -1.35
N LYS A 193 -15.92 19.19 -0.78
CA LYS A 193 -15.96 20.66 -0.96
C LYS A 193 -15.56 21.11 -2.37
N PHE A 194 -14.82 20.28 -3.10
CA PHE A 194 -14.27 20.57 -4.43
C PHE A 194 -14.92 19.73 -5.52
N ILE A 195 -15.19 18.46 -5.24
CA ILE A 195 -15.71 17.47 -6.19
C ILE A 195 -16.83 16.68 -5.52
N SER A 196 -18.02 16.63 -6.13
CA SER A 196 -19.13 15.88 -5.57
C SER A 196 -18.77 14.40 -5.34
N LYS A 197 -19.37 13.75 -4.35
CA LYS A 197 -19.15 12.31 -4.08
C LYS A 197 -19.49 11.44 -5.30
N LYS A 198 -20.42 11.86 -6.16
CA LYS A 198 -20.73 11.18 -7.41
C LYS A 198 -19.57 11.27 -8.38
N ASP A 199 -18.98 12.45 -8.54
CA ASP A 199 -17.91 12.68 -9.50
C ASP A 199 -16.58 12.10 -9.01
N GLN A 200 -16.34 12.03 -7.69
CA GLN A 200 -15.19 11.31 -7.12
C GLN A 200 -15.10 9.85 -7.62
N LYS A 201 -16.24 9.18 -7.82
CA LYS A 201 -16.29 7.81 -8.36
C LYS A 201 -15.90 7.71 -9.83
N LEU A 202 -15.91 8.83 -10.55
CA LEU A 202 -15.56 8.90 -11.98
C LEU A 202 -14.09 9.21 -12.21
N ILE A 203 -13.37 9.63 -11.17
CA ILE A 203 -11.94 9.95 -11.27
C ILE A 203 -11.16 8.70 -11.69
N ARG A 204 -10.26 8.89 -12.66
CA ARG A 204 -9.28 7.91 -13.11
C ARG A 204 -7.94 8.59 -13.25
N HIS A 205 -6.89 7.91 -12.80
CA HIS A 205 -5.53 8.40 -12.96
C HIS A 205 -5.00 7.99 -14.33
N SER A 206 -4.34 8.93 -15.01
CA SER A 206 -3.63 8.60 -16.25
C SER A 206 -2.44 7.69 -15.95
N THR A 207 -2.31 6.62 -16.73
CA THR A 207 -1.15 5.72 -16.69
C THR A 207 -0.25 5.92 -17.91
N ASP A 208 -0.71 6.71 -18.90
CA ASP A 208 0.00 7.02 -20.12
C ASP A 208 0.75 8.35 -19.96
N ASN A 209 2.08 8.32 -20.04
CA ASN A 209 2.96 9.51 -20.00
C ASN A 209 2.85 10.42 -18.73
N GLY A 210 1.96 10.10 -17.80
CA GLY A 210 1.80 10.82 -16.53
C GLY A 210 2.37 10.09 -15.31
N TYR A 211 3.00 8.93 -15.51
CA TYR A 211 3.58 8.16 -14.42
C TYR A 211 5.08 8.44 -14.29
N PHE A 212 5.45 8.96 -13.15
CA PHE A 212 6.85 9.14 -12.77
C PHE A 212 7.17 8.27 -11.56
N ASN A 213 8.30 7.57 -11.59
CA ASN A 213 8.79 6.76 -10.50
C ASN A 213 10.22 7.12 -10.18
N MET A 214 10.49 7.38 -8.91
CA MET A 214 11.83 7.67 -8.41
C MET A 214 12.07 6.85 -7.14
N THR A 215 13.24 6.22 -7.06
CA THR A 215 13.69 5.55 -5.85
C THR A 215 14.63 6.48 -5.09
N VAL A 216 14.29 6.81 -3.85
CA VAL A 216 15.11 7.61 -2.96
C VAL A 216 15.64 6.72 -1.83
N ASN A 217 16.94 6.82 -1.55
CA ASN A 217 17.55 6.07 -0.46
C ASN A 217 17.39 6.82 0.87
N SER A 218 16.15 6.87 1.35
CA SER A 218 15.79 7.56 2.60
C SER A 218 14.68 6.82 3.34
N ASN A 219 14.39 7.24 4.58
CA ASN A 219 13.23 6.76 5.33
C ASN A 219 11.94 7.32 4.70
N TRP A 220 10.89 6.51 4.65
CA TRP A 220 9.59 6.87 4.05
C TRP A 220 8.96 8.14 4.66
N LYS A 221 9.20 8.41 5.95
CA LYS A 221 8.67 9.59 6.64
C LYS A 221 9.17 10.89 6.03
N PHE A 222 10.42 10.94 5.57
CA PHE A 222 10.94 12.15 4.91
C PHE A 222 10.15 12.55 3.66
N ALA A 223 9.65 11.57 2.89
CA ALA A 223 8.81 11.88 1.73
C ALA A 223 7.47 12.50 2.17
N ILE A 224 6.87 11.98 3.25
CA ILE A 224 5.61 12.51 3.80
C ILE A 224 5.84 13.90 4.40
N GLU A 225 6.85 14.06 5.24
CA GLU A 225 7.18 15.31 5.91
C GLU A 225 7.45 16.42 4.89
N ASN A 226 8.26 16.12 3.87
CA ASN A 226 8.56 17.08 2.79
C ASN A 226 7.28 17.49 2.02
N TYR A 227 6.34 16.56 1.82
CA TYR A 227 5.09 16.86 1.12
C TYR A 227 4.09 17.65 1.98
N CYS A 228 4.16 17.53 3.29
CA CYS A 228 3.25 18.20 4.22
C CYS A 228 3.64 19.65 4.54
N GLU A 229 4.82 20.12 4.12
CA GLU A 229 5.29 21.48 4.38
C GLU A 229 5.67 22.21 3.07
N SER A 230 5.63 23.52 3.09
CA SER A 230 5.99 24.38 1.94
C SER A 230 7.29 25.17 2.17
N TYR A 231 7.92 25.00 3.32
CA TYR A 231 9.07 25.80 3.74
C TYR A 231 10.27 25.68 2.79
N HIS A 232 10.46 24.54 2.13
CA HIS A 232 11.54 24.30 1.17
C HIS A 232 11.30 24.95 -0.21
N LEU A 233 10.08 25.37 -0.55
CA LEU A 233 9.71 25.84 -1.90
C LEU A 233 10.62 26.97 -2.41
N PRO A 234 10.92 28.03 -1.67
CA PRO A 234 11.76 29.13 -2.17
C PRO A 234 13.15 28.69 -2.60
N TRP A 235 13.68 27.65 -1.99
CA TRP A 235 15.06 27.19 -2.14
C TRP A 235 15.21 26.01 -3.10
N ILE A 236 14.29 25.05 -3.02
CA ILE A 236 14.35 23.80 -3.79
C ILE A 236 13.53 23.90 -5.08
N HIS A 237 12.41 24.61 -5.03
CA HIS A 237 11.49 24.78 -6.15
C HIS A 237 11.20 26.24 -6.47
N PRO A 238 12.23 27.06 -6.79
CA PRO A 238 12.04 28.51 -6.97
C PRO A 238 11.05 28.86 -8.08
N GLU A 239 10.97 28.05 -9.15
CA GLU A 239 10.01 28.27 -10.23
C GLU A 239 8.57 28.01 -9.78
N LEU A 240 8.35 26.99 -8.97
CA LEU A 240 7.05 26.74 -8.37
C LEU A 240 6.66 27.85 -7.41
N ASN A 241 7.62 28.34 -6.60
CA ASN A 241 7.38 29.45 -5.66
C ASN A 241 7.02 30.77 -6.35
N LYS A 242 7.35 30.96 -7.63
CA LYS A 242 6.91 32.14 -8.41
C LYS A 242 5.41 32.13 -8.69
N VAL A 243 4.81 30.97 -8.87
CA VAL A 243 3.39 30.81 -9.20
C VAL A 243 2.53 30.41 -8.01
N SER A 244 3.12 29.81 -7.00
CA SER A 244 2.51 29.45 -5.73
C SER A 244 3.47 29.82 -4.59
N ASN A 245 3.35 31.07 -4.14
CA ASN A 245 4.28 31.65 -3.17
C ASN A 245 4.10 31.00 -1.80
N ILE A 246 5.19 30.83 -1.06
CA ILE A 246 5.17 30.26 0.30
C ILE A 246 4.16 30.95 1.23
N SER A 247 3.93 32.25 1.07
CA SER A 247 2.97 33.01 1.85
C SER A 247 1.50 32.64 1.57
N ASP A 248 1.23 32.00 0.44
CA ASP A 248 -0.11 31.55 0.05
C ASP A 248 -0.45 30.15 0.60
N HIS A 249 0.58 29.44 1.10
CA HIS A 249 0.42 28.08 1.63
C HIS A 249 -0.06 28.08 3.07
N TYR A 250 -0.83 27.07 3.40
CA TYR A 250 -1.31 26.82 4.76
C TYR A 250 -1.30 25.33 5.06
N HIS A 251 -1.08 25.00 6.32
CA HIS A 251 -1.11 23.62 6.79
C HIS A 251 -2.55 23.11 6.91
N ILE A 252 -2.74 21.84 6.62
CA ILE A 252 -4.02 21.15 6.69
C ILE A 252 -3.84 19.93 7.58
N GLU A 253 -4.66 19.82 8.59
CA GLU A 253 -4.79 18.61 9.40
C GLU A 253 -6.24 18.35 9.78
N ASP A 254 -6.56 17.11 10.03
CA ASP A 254 -7.84 16.72 10.60
C ASP A 254 -7.76 16.72 12.13
N GLU A 255 -8.81 17.17 12.79
CA GLU A 255 -8.89 17.23 14.28
C GLU A 255 -8.59 15.89 14.96
N ASN A 256 -8.84 14.78 14.30
CA ASN A 256 -8.55 13.43 14.76
C ASN A 256 -7.26 12.83 14.17
N PHE A 257 -6.41 13.65 13.54
CA PHE A 257 -5.14 13.24 12.94
C PHE A 257 -5.26 12.12 11.90
N ASN A 258 -6.39 12.03 11.17
CA ASN A 258 -6.57 11.01 10.14
C ASN A 258 -5.80 11.34 8.86
N PHE A 259 -5.54 12.60 8.59
CA PHE A 259 -4.70 13.07 7.48
C PHE A 259 -4.04 14.41 7.80
N SER A 260 -2.97 14.68 7.11
CA SER A 260 -2.24 15.96 7.14
C SER A 260 -1.80 16.30 5.71
N GLY A 261 -1.53 17.56 5.47
CA GLY A 261 -1.08 18.04 4.16
C GLY A 261 -0.92 19.55 4.13
N GLN A 262 -0.80 20.08 2.92
CA GLN A 262 -0.78 21.52 2.70
C GLN A 262 -1.79 21.93 1.61
N GLY A 263 -2.22 23.17 1.65
CA GLY A 263 -3.01 23.80 0.63
C GLY A 263 -2.42 25.15 0.21
N SER A 264 -2.87 25.67 -0.92
CA SER A 264 -2.55 27.03 -1.37
C SER A 264 -3.84 27.79 -1.65
N ASN A 265 -3.84 29.09 -1.36
CA ASN A 265 -4.96 29.99 -1.65
C ASN A 265 -4.99 30.46 -3.11
N LYS A 266 -4.04 30.03 -3.94
CA LYS A 266 -3.96 30.33 -5.38
C LYS A 266 -3.89 29.06 -6.20
#